data_b4382597bf59d90d3253611592ad64c9
#
_entry.id   b4382597bf59d90d3253611592ad64c9
#
_cell.length_a   1.000
_cell.length_b   1.000
_cell.length_c   1.000
_cell.angle_alpha   90.00
_cell.angle_beta   90.00
_cell.angle_gamma   90.00
#
_symmetry.space_group_name_H-M   'P 1'
#
loop_
_entity.id
_entity.type
_entity.pdbx_description
1 polymer ?
#
loop_
_entity_poly.entity_id
_entity_poly.type
_entity_poly.pdbx_seq_one_letter_code
_entity_poly.pdbx_strand_id
1 'polypeptide(L)'
;PLTRQALEAGVTFFDTADVYSQGVSEEILGRALKEFGPPREHLVVATKVHGAMGRDPNARGLSRKHIMQAIDASLRRLGMDYVDLYQIHRFDPSTPMEETLEALNDVVRAGKALHIGASSMYAWQFAKYLHLARLHGWSRFVTMQNHYNLLYREEEREMIPLCLDEGIGIIPWSPLARGVLAGNRQAGTARARTDEYSRQLYDATRDADERV
;
A
#
# COMPACT_ATOMS: atom_id res chain seq x y z
N PRO A 1 18.69 3.71 -11.00
CA PRO A 1 18.33 4.51 -12.16
C PRO A 1 16.94 5.13 -12.04
N LEU A 2 15.82 4.37 -11.92
CA LEU A 2 14.45 4.93 -11.85
C LEU A 2 14.20 5.76 -10.60
N THR A 3 14.60 5.27 -9.42
CA THR A 3 14.44 6.01 -8.17
C THR A 3 15.18 7.34 -8.20
N ARG A 4 16.40 7.37 -8.76
CA ARG A 4 17.17 8.60 -8.93
C ARG A 4 16.44 9.59 -9.85
N GLN A 5 15.94 9.14 -10.98
CA GLN A 5 15.16 10.00 -11.91
C GLN A 5 13.89 10.56 -11.25
N ALA A 6 13.19 9.73 -10.43
CA ALA A 6 12.02 10.18 -9.68
C ALA A 6 12.38 11.28 -8.67
N LEU A 7 13.46 11.09 -7.92
CA LEU A 7 13.97 12.11 -6.98
C LEU A 7 14.36 13.41 -7.69
N GLU A 8 15.09 13.33 -8.81
CA GLU A 8 15.46 14.49 -9.64
C GLU A 8 14.23 15.20 -10.22
N ALA A 9 13.12 14.49 -10.43
CA ALA A 9 11.84 15.05 -10.85
C ALA A 9 10.98 15.58 -9.68
N GLY A 10 11.49 15.58 -8.45
CA GLY A 10 10.81 16.10 -7.26
C GLY A 10 9.83 15.11 -6.58
N VAL A 11 9.86 13.82 -6.93
CA VAL A 11 9.07 12.80 -6.25
C VAL A 11 9.70 12.51 -4.88
N THR A 12 8.91 12.67 -3.82
CA THR A 12 9.35 12.43 -2.43
C THR A 12 8.58 11.31 -1.72
N PHE A 13 7.45 10.87 -2.27
CA PHE A 13 6.63 9.78 -1.71
C PHE A 13 6.95 8.46 -2.44
N PHE A 14 7.44 7.47 -1.69
CA PHE A 14 7.81 6.15 -2.19
C PHE A 14 7.01 5.07 -1.48
N ASP A 15 6.24 4.27 -2.24
CA ASP A 15 5.40 3.21 -1.74
C ASP A 15 5.91 1.83 -2.18
N THR A 16 6.09 0.94 -1.22
CA THR A 16 6.47 -0.46 -1.44
C THR A 16 5.60 -1.41 -0.59
N ALA A 17 5.96 -2.66 -0.49
CA ALA A 17 5.34 -3.65 0.41
C ALA A 17 6.33 -4.78 0.70
N ASP A 18 6.17 -5.43 1.85
CA ASP A 18 6.93 -6.61 2.25
C ASP A 18 6.86 -7.74 1.21
N VAL A 19 5.67 -8.00 0.68
CA VAL A 19 5.41 -9.08 -0.28
C VAL A 19 5.96 -8.82 -1.68
N TYR A 20 6.30 -7.58 -2.03
CA TYR A 20 6.80 -7.29 -3.38
C TYR A 20 8.16 -7.92 -3.60
N SER A 21 8.17 -8.97 -4.47
CA SER A 21 9.32 -9.83 -4.71
C SER A 21 9.93 -10.36 -3.40
N GLN A 22 9.08 -10.72 -2.41
CA GLN A 22 9.49 -11.29 -1.12
C GLN A 22 10.51 -10.42 -0.37
N GLY A 23 10.27 -9.11 -0.33
CA GLY A 23 11.11 -8.13 0.37
C GLY A 23 12.18 -7.46 -0.49
N VAL A 24 12.52 -7.98 -1.66
CA VAL A 24 13.56 -7.41 -2.54
C VAL A 24 13.22 -5.97 -2.96
N SER A 25 11.93 -5.64 -3.12
CA SER A 25 11.50 -4.26 -3.41
C SER A 25 11.92 -3.28 -2.32
N GLU A 26 11.75 -3.64 -1.06
CA GLU A 26 12.17 -2.83 0.09
C GLU A 26 13.70 -2.68 0.15
N GLU A 27 14.46 -3.75 -0.09
CA GLU A 27 15.93 -3.69 -0.13
C GLU A 27 16.46 -2.78 -1.23
N ILE A 28 15.87 -2.86 -2.44
CA ILE A 28 16.26 -2.02 -3.58
C ILE A 28 15.92 -0.55 -3.28
N LEU A 29 14.72 -0.30 -2.75
CA LEU A 29 14.30 1.06 -2.41
C LEU A 29 15.20 1.65 -1.33
N GLY A 30 15.44 0.92 -0.23
CA GLY A 30 16.29 1.38 0.87
C GLY A 30 17.70 1.74 0.40
N ARG A 31 18.33 0.88 -0.41
CA ARG A 31 19.66 1.16 -0.99
C ARG A 31 19.64 2.39 -1.90
N ALA A 32 18.63 2.50 -2.76
CA ALA A 32 18.52 3.63 -3.69
C ALA A 32 18.30 4.96 -2.96
N LEU A 33 17.46 4.99 -1.92
CA LEU A 33 17.23 6.20 -1.12
C LEU A 33 18.47 6.58 -0.29
N LYS A 34 19.22 5.60 0.21
CA LYS A 34 20.49 5.85 0.90
C LYS A 34 21.56 6.43 -0.02
N GLU A 35 21.59 5.97 -1.29
CA GLU A 35 22.63 6.38 -2.26
C GLU A 35 22.31 7.72 -2.94
N PHE A 36 21.04 7.96 -3.28
CA PHE A 36 20.61 9.09 -4.13
C PHE A 36 19.61 10.03 -3.45
N GLY A 37 19.07 9.65 -2.27
CA GLY A 37 18.01 10.41 -1.63
C GLY A 37 18.52 11.68 -0.93
N PRO A 38 17.62 12.65 -0.73
CA PRO A 38 17.84 13.77 0.17
C PRO A 38 17.83 13.27 1.64
N PRO A 39 18.06 14.15 2.63
CA PRO A 39 17.87 13.82 4.03
C PRO A 39 16.54 13.12 4.30
N ARG A 40 16.53 12.15 5.25
CA ARG A 40 15.38 11.27 5.52
C ARG A 40 14.08 12.03 5.79
N GLU A 41 14.17 13.18 6.45
CA GLU A 41 13.03 14.06 6.78
C GLU A 41 12.37 14.71 5.55
N HIS A 42 12.99 14.66 4.38
CA HIS A 42 12.41 15.14 3.13
C HIS A 42 11.68 14.05 2.34
N LEU A 43 11.68 12.82 2.86
CA LEU A 43 11.08 11.66 2.20
C LEU A 43 9.85 11.17 2.96
N VAL A 44 8.85 10.71 2.23
CA VAL A 44 7.74 9.91 2.73
C VAL A 44 7.92 8.49 2.21
N VAL A 45 8.17 7.56 3.12
CA VAL A 45 8.35 6.14 2.78
C VAL A 45 7.22 5.32 3.36
N ALA A 46 6.52 4.60 2.50
CA ALA A 46 5.41 3.73 2.86
C ALA A 46 5.74 2.27 2.57
N THR A 47 5.35 1.37 3.46
CA THR A 47 5.35 -0.07 3.20
C THR A 47 4.06 -0.72 3.71
N LYS A 48 3.88 -2.03 3.43
CA LYS A 48 2.63 -2.73 3.70
C LYS A 48 2.89 -4.10 4.30
N VAL A 49 1.88 -4.60 5.05
CA VAL A 49 1.85 -5.93 5.67
C VAL A 49 0.55 -6.65 5.32
N HIS A 50 0.57 -7.93 5.18
CA HIS A 50 -0.52 -8.90 5.06
C HIS A 50 -0.08 -10.11 4.23
N GLY A 51 0.65 -9.90 3.13
CA GLY A 51 1.03 -10.96 2.19
C GLY A 51 1.86 -12.06 2.85
N ALA A 52 1.83 -13.26 2.28
CA ALA A 52 2.64 -14.37 2.79
C ALA A 52 4.13 -14.14 2.49
N MET A 53 4.94 -14.03 3.54
CA MET A 53 6.39 -13.87 3.47
C MET A 53 7.15 -15.20 3.64
N GLY A 54 6.43 -16.31 3.52
CA GLY A 54 6.97 -17.66 3.63
C GLY A 54 5.87 -18.72 3.73
N ARG A 55 6.26 -19.94 4.01
CA ARG A 55 5.33 -21.09 4.14
C ARG A 55 4.72 -21.23 5.54
N ASP A 56 5.31 -20.55 6.54
CA ASP A 56 4.81 -20.57 7.92
C ASP A 56 3.44 -19.88 8.00
N PRO A 57 2.44 -20.48 8.63
CA PRO A 57 1.12 -19.88 8.80
C PRO A 57 1.16 -18.54 9.57
N ASN A 58 2.17 -18.32 10.42
CA ASN A 58 2.36 -17.06 11.13
C ASN A 58 3.08 -15.98 10.29
N ALA A 59 3.54 -16.30 9.08
CA ALA A 59 4.24 -15.34 8.20
C ALA A 59 3.28 -14.65 7.22
N ARG A 60 2.02 -14.42 7.62
CA ARG A 60 0.98 -13.77 6.80
C ARG A 60 -0.17 -13.26 7.67
N GLY A 61 -1.06 -12.47 7.05
CA GLY A 61 -2.27 -11.92 7.68
C GLY A 61 -1.98 -10.70 8.53
N LEU A 62 -2.90 -10.39 9.45
CA LEU A 62 -2.85 -9.19 10.28
C LEU A 62 -2.88 -9.49 11.79
N SER A 63 -2.49 -10.71 12.19
CA SER A 63 -2.32 -11.01 13.61
C SER A 63 -1.26 -10.09 14.23
N ARG A 64 -1.45 -9.76 15.50
CA ARG A 64 -0.48 -8.97 16.27
C ARG A 64 0.94 -9.51 16.12
N LYS A 65 1.11 -10.82 16.21
CA LYS A 65 2.41 -11.47 16.05
C LYS A 65 3.05 -11.14 14.70
N HIS A 66 2.28 -11.27 13.61
CA HIS A 66 2.82 -11.01 12.27
C HIS A 66 3.10 -9.53 12.05
N ILE A 67 2.20 -8.63 12.43
CA ILE A 67 2.39 -7.17 12.31
C ILE A 67 3.69 -6.73 12.97
N MET A 68 3.95 -7.14 14.23
CA MET A 68 5.13 -6.74 14.98
C MET A 68 6.43 -7.28 14.37
N GLN A 69 6.42 -8.51 13.88
CA GLN A 69 7.58 -9.10 13.21
C GLN A 69 7.82 -8.53 11.81
N ALA A 70 6.73 -8.27 11.07
CA ALA A 70 6.80 -7.76 9.70
C ALA A 70 7.36 -6.35 9.66
N ILE A 71 6.94 -5.44 10.56
CA ILE A 71 7.51 -4.08 10.58
C ILE A 71 9.01 -4.11 10.87
N ASP A 72 9.47 -4.94 11.81
CA ASP A 72 10.90 -5.04 12.11
C ASP A 72 11.70 -5.60 10.93
N ALA A 73 11.13 -6.54 10.20
CA ALA A 73 11.74 -7.08 8.99
C ALA A 73 11.79 -6.04 7.86
N SER A 74 10.70 -5.28 7.66
CA SER A 74 10.63 -4.21 6.66
C SER A 74 11.64 -3.09 6.94
N LEU A 75 11.74 -2.63 8.19
CA LEU A 75 12.72 -1.62 8.59
C LEU A 75 14.17 -2.06 8.34
N ARG A 76 14.49 -3.34 8.63
CA ARG A 76 15.81 -3.90 8.31
C ARG A 76 16.09 -3.91 6.80
N ARG A 77 15.13 -4.33 5.95
CA ARG A 77 15.28 -4.34 4.50
C ARG A 77 15.40 -2.95 3.90
N LEU A 78 14.62 -2.01 4.40
CA LEU A 78 14.69 -0.59 4.02
C LEU A 78 15.96 0.11 4.54
N GLY A 79 16.59 -0.41 5.60
CA GLY A 79 17.71 0.23 6.27
C GLY A 79 17.32 1.53 6.95
N MET A 80 16.14 1.57 7.58
CA MET A 80 15.54 2.74 8.21
C MET A 80 15.08 2.43 9.63
N ASP A 81 15.02 3.45 10.48
CA ASP A 81 14.53 3.33 11.85
C ASP A 81 13.00 3.42 11.93
N TYR A 82 12.38 4.10 10.98
CA TYR A 82 10.93 4.23 10.88
C TYR A 82 10.46 4.36 9.42
N VAL A 83 9.19 4.05 9.18
CA VAL A 83 8.46 4.43 7.96
C VAL A 83 7.45 5.53 8.27
N ASP A 84 7.15 6.37 7.29
CA ASP A 84 6.15 7.44 7.48
C ASP A 84 4.73 6.86 7.48
N LEU A 85 4.50 5.82 6.67
CA LEU A 85 3.20 5.21 6.53
C LEU A 85 3.32 3.68 6.51
N TYR A 86 2.67 3.02 7.48
CA TYR A 86 2.57 1.56 7.53
C TYR A 86 1.14 1.13 7.21
N GLN A 87 0.98 0.34 6.15
CA GLN A 87 -0.34 0.04 5.60
C GLN A 87 -0.72 -1.43 5.77
N ILE A 88 -1.97 -1.71 6.12
CA ILE A 88 -2.54 -3.03 5.88
C ILE A 88 -2.81 -3.17 4.38
N HIS A 89 -2.24 -4.22 3.76
CA HIS A 89 -2.29 -4.42 2.31
C HIS A 89 -3.66 -4.92 1.83
N ARG A 90 -4.35 -5.69 2.69
CA ARG A 90 -5.71 -6.21 2.48
C ARG A 90 -6.40 -6.36 3.83
N PHE A 91 -7.71 -6.46 3.82
CA PHE A 91 -8.48 -6.88 4.98
C PHE A 91 -8.20 -8.36 5.28
N ASP A 92 -8.00 -8.70 6.56
CA ASP A 92 -7.83 -10.07 7.02
C ASP A 92 -9.09 -10.53 7.80
N PRO A 93 -9.92 -11.39 7.19
CA PRO A 93 -11.13 -11.87 7.86
C PRO A 93 -10.84 -12.89 8.97
N SER A 94 -9.62 -13.39 9.07
CA SER A 94 -9.21 -14.40 10.06
C SER A 94 -8.71 -13.81 11.37
N THR A 95 -8.47 -12.48 11.39
CA THR A 95 -7.98 -11.77 12.57
C THR A 95 -9.01 -10.75 13.04
N PRO A 96 -9.36 -10.71 14.36
CA PRO A 96 -10.22 -9.66 14.89
C PRO A 96 -9.68 -8.26 14.55
N MET A 97 -10.58 -7.34 14.16
CA MET A 97 -10.18 -5.98 13.80
C MET A 97 -9.50 -5.24 14.95
N GLU A 98 -9.93 -5.50 16.17
CA GLU A 98 -9.38 -4.94 17.40
C GLU A 98 -7.91 -5.35 17.60
N GLU A 99 -7.58 -6.62 17.39
CA GLU A 99 -6.21 -7.13 17.49
C GLU A 99 -5.30 -6.45 16.46
N THR A 100 -5.78 -6.33 15.22
CA THR A 100 -5.06 -5.64 14.15
C THR A 100 -4.79 -4.17 14.50
N LEU A 101 -5.82 -3.43 14.95
CA LEU A 101 -5.69 -2.01 15.29
C LEU A 101 -4.80 -1.78 16.51
N GLU A 102 -4.92 -2.59 17.54
CA GLU A 102 -4.07 -2.48 18.73
C GLU A 102 -2.60 -2.71 18.36
N ALA A 103 -2.32 -3.72 17.54
CA ALA A 103 -0.98 -3.99 17.06
C ALA A 103 -0.39 -2.82 16.26
N LEU A 104 -1.18 -2.25 15.34
CA LEU A 104 -0.76 -1.08 14.56
C LEU A 104 -0.56 0.16 15.42
N ASN A 105 -1.42 0.38 16.42
CA ASN A 105 -1.25 1.45 17.41
C ASN A 105 0.06 1.30 18.19
N ASP A 106 0.41 0.07 18.57
CA ASP A 106 1.68 -0.19 19.26
C ASP A 106 2.89 0.03 18.36
N VAL A 107 2.79 -0.28 17.06
CA VAL A 107 3.82 0.06 16.07
C VAL A 107 4.07 1.57 16.00
N VAL A 108 2.98 2.37 15.99
CA VAL A 108 3.08 3.84 16.02
C VAL A 108 3.68 4.32 17.35
N ARG A 109 3.20 3.80 18.48
CA ARG A 109 3.72 4.16 19.82
C ARG A 109 5.19 3.80 20.00
N ALA A 110 5.66 2.73 19.38
CA ALA A 110 7.06 2.34 19.37
C ALA A 110 7.92 3.19 18.42
N GLY A 111 7.34 4.17 17.71
CA GLY A 111 8.05 5.05 16.77
C GLY A 111 8.52 4.35 15.49
N LYS A 112 8.03 3.14 15.19
CA LYS A 112 8.39 2.38 13.98
C LYS A 112 7.62 2.82 12.75
N ALA A 113 6.47 3.46 12.93
CA ALA A 113 5.70 4.14 11.90
C ALA A 113 5.15 5.45 12.46
N LEU A 114 5.09 6.50 11.63
CA LEU A 114 4.48 7.76 12.02
C LEU A 114 2.95 7.71 11.90
N HIS A 115 2.47 7.08 10.82
CA HIS A 115 1.05 6.94 10.51
C HIS A 115 0.73 5.53 10.04
N ILE A 116 -0.55 5.17 10.13
CA ILE A 116 -1.08 3.93 9.57
C ILE A 116 -2.04 4.21 8.42
N GLY A 117 -2.05 3.32 7.44
CA GLY A 117 -2.93 3.35 6.27
C GLY A 117 -3.58 2.01 6.00
N ALA A 118 -4.56 2.01 5.12
CA ALA A 118 -5.24 0.80 4.68
C ALA A 118 -5.26 0.71 3.15
N SER A 119 -5.47 -0.50 2.62
CA SER A 119 -5.60 -0.75 1.19
C SER A 119 -6.70 -1.77 0.91
N SER A 120 -7.47 -1.49 -0.12
CA SER A 120 -8.44 -2.40 -0.78
C SER A 120 -9.26 -3.27 0.16
N MET A 121 -10.37 -2.72 0.64
CA MET A 121 -11.39 -3.42 1.42
C MET A 121 -12.76 -2.80 1.15
N TYR A 122 -13.83 -3.40 1.66
CA TYR A 122 -15.15 -2.82 1.58
C TYR A 122 -15.28 -1.58 2.48
N ALA A 123 -16.08 -0.60 2.06
CA ALA A 123 -16.29 0.64 2.83
C ALA A 123 -16.80 0.37 4.25
N TRP A 124 -17.71 -0.60 4.45
CA TRP A 124 -18.20 -0.96 5.77
C TRP A 124 -17.09 -1.52 6.70
N GLN A 125 -16.09 -2.25 6.14
CA GLN A 125 -14.96 -2.75 6.90
C GLN A 125 -14.08 -1.59 7.36
N PHE A 126 -13.82 -0.66 6.47
CA PHE A 126 -13.01 0.52 6.77
C PHE A 126 -13.71 1.43 7.79
N ALA A 127 -15.01 1.69 7.61
CA ALA A 127 -15.81 2.46 8.59
C ALA A 127 -15.77 1.83 9.98
N LYS A 128 -15.85 0.49 10.06
CA LYS A 128 -15.76 -0.23 11.33
C LYS A 128 -14.37 -0.07 11.97
N TYR A 129 -13.29 -0.17 11.21
CA TYR A 129 -11.94 0.12 11.71
C TYR A 129 -11.81 1.54 12.27
N LEU A 130 -12.32 2.55 11.54
CA LEU A 130 -12.28 3.94 11.99
C LEU A 130 -13.08 4.16 13.27
N HIS A 131 -14.25 3.52 13.37
CA HIS A 131 -15.08 3.56 14.59
C HIS A 131 -14.34 2.94 15.79
N LEU A 132 -13.77 1.74 15.62
CA LEU A 132 -13.00 1.05 16.68
C LEU A 132 -11.79 1.86 17.13
N ALA A 133 -11.08 2.47 16.21
CA ALA A 133 -9.93 3.34 16.55
C ALA A 133 -10.37 4.51 17.43
N ARG A 134 -11.51 5.15 17.12
CA ARG A 134 -12.07 6.23 17.98
C ARG A 134 -12.50 5.72 19.34
N LEU A 135 -13.20 4.58 19.36
CA LEU A 135 -13.74 3.98 20.59
C LEU A 135 -12.64 3.69 21.61
N HIS A 136 -11.51 3.18 21.14
CA HIS A 136 -10.39 2.78 22.00
C HIS A 136 -9.29 3.84 22.14
N GLY A 137 -9.40 4.99 21.46
CA GLY A 137 -8.35 6.02 21.46
C GLY A 137 -7.05 5.57 20.79
N TRP A 138 -7.14 4.66 19.82
CA TRP A 138 -6.01 4.16 19.05
C TRP A 138 -5.71 5.05 17.84
N SER A 139 -4.52 4.88 17.25
CA SER A 139 -4.13 5.51 16.00
C SER A 139 -5.15 5.20 14.90
N ARG A 140 -5.57 6.26 14.19
CA ARG A 140 -6.51 6.14 13.07
C ARG A 140 -5.75 5.95 11.76
N PHE A 141 -6.35 5.23 10.84
CA PHE A 141 -5.90 5.24 9.44
C PHE A 141 -6.00 6.65 8.87
N VAL A 142 -4.94 7.11 8.22
CA VAL A 142 -4.89 8.44 7.58
C VAL A 142 -4.98 8.35 6.06
N THR A 143 -4.80 7.16 5.48
CA THR A 143 -4.89 6.93 4.03
C THR A 143 -5.64 5.65 3.71
N MET A 144 -6.27 5.67 2.51
CA MET A 144 -6.83 4.50 1.85
C MET A 144 -6.21 4.37 0.45
N GLN A 145 -5.59 3.20 0.19
CA GLN A 145 -4.99 2.88 -1.11
C GLN A 145 -5.89 1.92 -1.90
N ASN A 146 -6.69 2.44 -2.81
CA ASN A 146 -7.65 1.68 -3.61
C ASN A 146 -7.21 1.49 -5.05
N HIS A 147 -7.80 0.49 -5.73
CA HIS A 147 -7.82 0.43 -7.18
C HIS A 147 -8.73 1.53 -7.70
N TYR A 148 -8.15 2.57 -8.30
CA TYR A 148 -8.95 3.67 -8.83
C TYR A 148 -8.26 4.33 -10.02
N ASN A 149 -8.97 4.40 -11.14
CA ASN A 149 -8.57 5.06 -12.37
C ASN A 149 -9.80 5.30 -13.26
N LEU A 150 -9.62 5.88 -14.43
CA LEU A 150 -10.73 6.21 -15.34
C LEU A 150 -11.50 4.98 -15.85
N LEU A 151 -10.90 3.79 -15.86
CA LEU A 151 -11.53 2.53 -16.28
C LEU A 151 -12.20 1.80 -15.11
N TYR A 152 -11.77 2.04 -13.87
CA TYR A 152 -12.30 1.39 -12.67
C TYR A 152 -12.68 2.43 -11.63
N ARG A 153 -13.98 2.69 -11.51
CA ARG A 153 -14.54 3.78 -10.69
C ARG A 153 -15.49 3.29 -9.58
N GLU A 154 -15.47 2.01 -9.24
CA GLU A 154 -16.35 1.43 -8.21
C GLU A 154 -16.20 2.09 -6.84
N GLU A 155 -15.01 2.57 -6.53
CA GLU A 155 -14.71 3.22 -5.25
C GLU A 155 -15.48 4.55 -5.04
N GLU A 156 -16.00 5.15 -6.11
CA GLU A 156 -16.84 6.36 -6.04
C GLU A 156 -18.22 6.12 -5.41
N ARG A 157 -18.66 4.85 -5.32
CA ARG A 157 -19.96 4.50 -4.75
C ARG A 157 -20.01 4.70 -3.23
N GLU A 158 -18.97 4.27 -2.52
CA GLU A 158 -18.98 4.29 -1.06
C GLU A 158 -17.61 4.68 -0.47
N MET A 159 -16.50 4.08 -0.91
CA MET A 159 -15.20 4.27 -0.26
C MET A 159 -14.70 5.72 -0.38
N ILE A 160 -14.78 6.33 -1.56
CA ILE A 160 -14.36 7.72 -1.75
C ILE A 160 -15.22 8.68 -0.93
N PRO A 161 -16.58 8.61 -0.96
CA PRO A 161 -17.42 9.39 -0.06
C PRO A 161 -17.08 9.21 1.43
N LEU A 162 -16.86 7.99 1.88
CA LEU A 162 -16.42 7.71 3.25
C LEU A 162 -15.08 8.37 3.58
N CYS A 163 -14.10 8.26 2.69
CA CYS A 163 -12.79 8.88 2.90
C CYS A 163 -12.89 10.41 2.99
N LEU A 164 -13.73 11.04 2.15
CA LEU A 164 -13.96 12.48 2.18
C LEU A 164 -14.62 12.93 3.49
N ASP A 165 -15.66 12.21 3.94
CA ASP A 165 -16.36 12.48 5.21
C ASP A 165 -15.43 12.35 6.42
N GLU A 166 -14.56 11.34 6.40
CA GLU A 166 -13.63 11.03 7.48
C GLU A 166 -12.30 11.80 7.43
N GLY A 167 -12.06 12.61 6.39
CA GLY A 167 -10.80 13.34 6.19
C GLY A 167 -9.61 12.41 5.90
N ILE A 168 -9.83 11.30 5.20
CA ILE A 168 -8.81 10.29 4.85
C ILE A 168 -8.24 10.58 3.47
N GLY A 169 -6.92 10.60 3.36
CA GLY A 169 -6.23 10.75 2.07
C GLY A 169 -6.38 9.51 1.18
N ILE A 170 -6.58 9.73 -0.12
CA ILE A 170 -6.71 8.64 -1.11
C ILE A 170 -5.43 8.59 -1.93
N ILE A 171 -4.78 7.43 -1.98
CA ILE A 171 -3.55 7.16 -2.73
C ILE A 171 -3.78 5.98 -3.70
N PRO A 172 -4.36 6.20 -4.89
CA PRO A 172 -4.76 5.12 -5.80
C PRO A 172 -3.61 4.23 -6.24
N TRP A 173 -3.83 2.91 -6.30
CA TRP A 173 -2.94 2.03 -7.05
C TRP A 173 -3.46 1.83 -8.48
N SER A 174 -2.51 1.60 -9.42
CA SER A 174 -2.77 1.52 -10.86
C SER A 174 -3.52 2.74 -11.44
N PRO A 175 -3.13 4.00 -11.14
CA PRO A 175 -3.83 5.18 -11.65
C PRO A 175 -3.80 5.30 -13.17
N LEU A 176 -2.79 4.70 -13.82
CA LEU A 176 -2.67 4.60 -15.29
C LEU A 176 -3.16 3.24 -15.84
N ALA A 177 -3.97 2.50 -15.07
CA ALA A 177 -4.49 1.19 -15.46
C ALA A 177 -3.39 0.27 -16.01
N ARG A 178 -2.24 0.20 -15.30
CA ARG A 178 -1.06 -0.59 -15.67
C ARG A 178 -0.51 -0.31 -17.08
N GLY A 179 -0.72 0.90 -17.58
CA GLY A 179 -0.26 1.37 -18.87
C GLY A 179 -1.34 1.48 -19.95
N VAL A 180 -2.55 0.95 -19.71
CA VAL A 180 -3.67 1.07 -20.66
C VAL A 180 -4.02 2.54 -20.92
N LEU A 181 -4.09 3.36 -19.87
CA LEU A 181 -4.36 4.80 -19.96
C LEU A 181 -3.14 5.63 -20.40
N ALA A 182 -1.97 5.04 -20.52
CA ALA A 182 -0.77 5.71 -21.03
C ALA A 182 -0.55 5.53 -22.55
N GLY A 183 -1.55 5.06 -23.28
CA GLY A 183 -1.48 4.82 -24.73
C GLY A 183 -0.68 3.57 -25.15
N ASN A 184 -0.19 2.79 -24.23
CA ASN A 184 0.59 1.56 -24.48
C ASN A 184 -0.30 0.33 -24.77
N ARG A 185 -1.43 0.51 -25.44
CA ARG A 185 -2.36 -0.57 -25.77
C ARG A 185 -1.80 -1.55 -26.81
N GLN A 186 -0.87 -1.10 -27.64
CA GLN A 186 -0.21 -1.95 -28.62
C GLN A 186 1.05 -2.57 -28.01
N ALA A 187 0.97 -3.85 -27.77
CA ALA A 187 1.95 -4.70 -27.14
C ALA A 187 3.39 -4.51 -27.63
N GLY A 188 4.33 -4.49 -26.74
CA GLY A 188 5.75 -4.51 -27.06
C GLY A 188 6.66 -4.38 -25.84
N THR A 189 6.17 -3.89 -24.71
CA THR A 189 7.00 -3.75 -23.52
C THR A 189 7.20 -5.10 -22.81
N ALA A 190 8.37 -5.32 -22.22
CA ALA A 190 8.65 -6.52 -21.43
C ALA A 190 7.59 -6.71 -20.33
N ARG A 191 7.12 -5.62 -19.71
CA ARG A 191 6.08 -5.62 -18.69
C ARG A 191 4.74 -6.12 -19.23
N ALA A 192 4.28 -5.67 -20.40
CA ALA A 192 3.01 -6.09 -20.99
C ALA A 192 2.97 -7.61 -21.24
N ARG A 193 4.13 -8.23 -21.50
CA ARG A 193 4.25 -9.68 -21.71
C ARG A 193 4.23 -10.49 -20.42
N THR A 194 4.66 -9.92 -19.30
CA THR A 194 4.85 -10.62 -18.02
C THR A 194 3.85 -10.23 -16.95
N ASP A 195 3.02 -9.19 -17.18
CA ASP A 195 2.05 -8.70 -16.21
C ASP A 195 0.73 -9.46 -16.29
N GLU A 196 0.70 -10.67 -15.71
CA GLU A 196 -0.52 -11.50 -15.63
C GLU A 196 -1.66 -10.82 -14.87
N TYR A 197 -1.34 -10.01 -13.87
CA TYR A 197 -2.34 -9.29 -13.09
C TYR A 197 -3.06 -8.21 -13.91
N SER A 198 -2.36 -7.58 -14.86
CA SER A 198 -2.97 -6.65 -15.82
C SER A 198 -4.05 -7.35 -16.64
N ARG A 199 -3.79 -8.57 -17.11
CA ARG A 199 -4.74 -9.35 -17.90
C ARG A 199 -5.99 -9.69 -17.08
N GLN A 200 -5.82 -10.12 -15.82
CA GLN A 200 -6.94 -10.41 -14.92
C GLN A 200 -7.86 -9.21 -14.70
N LEU A 201 -7.30 -7.99 -14.66
CA LEU A 201 -8.05 -6.77 -14.36
C LEU A 201 -8.73 -6.16 -15.59
N TYR A 202 -8.11 -6.23 -16.78
CA TYR A 202 -8.51 -5.42 -17.92
C TYR A 202 -8.83 -6.20 -19.21
N ASP A 203 -8.49 -7.49 -19.33
CA ASP A 203 -8.77 -8.23 -20.57
C ASP A 203 -10.27 -8.47 -20.78
N ALA A 204 -11.04 -8.65 -19.71
CA ALA A 204 -12.48 -8.89 -19.78
C ALA A 204 -13.28 -7.64 -20.22
N THR A 205 -12.73 -6.45 -20.03
CA THR A 205 -13.37 -5.16 -20.33
C THR A 205 -12.74 -4.45 -21.52
N ARG A 206 -11.78 -5.07 -22.20
CA ARG A 206 -10.94 -4.46 -23.22
C ARG A 206 -11.71 -3.67 -24.28
N ASP A 207 -12.79 -4.27 -24.84
CA ASP A 207 -13.59 -3.65 -25.90
C ASP A 207 -14.36 -2.41 -25.40
N ALA A 208 -14.73 -2.40 -24.11
CA ALA A 208 -15.36 -1.24 -23.48
C ALA A 208 -14.33 -0.16 -23.16
N ASP A 209 -13.14 -0.57 -22.67
CA ASP A 209 -12.05 0.31 -22.28
C ASP A 209 -11.42 1.05 -23.47
N GLU A 210 -11.55 0.48 -24.70
CA GLU A 210 -11.08 1.15 -25.93
C GLU A 210 -11.91 2.37 -26.34
N ARG A 211 -13.08 2.57 -25.72
CA ARG A 211 -13.98 3.72 -25.97
C ARG A 211 -13.75 4.90 -25.01
N VAL A 212 -12.91 4.71 -24.03
CA VAL A 212 -12.51 5.72 -23.04
C VAL A 212 -11.17 6.37 -23.44
#